data_66e599a12d47a905c3a60b40dd69e6ce
#
_entry.id   66e599a12d47a905c3a60b40dd69e6ce
#
_cell.length_a   1.000
_cell.length_b   1.000
_cell.length_c   1.000
_cell.angle_alpha   90.00
_cell.angle_beta   90.00
_cell.angle_gamma   90.00
#
_symmetry.space_group_name_H-M   'P 1'
#
loop_
_entity.id
_entity.type
_entity.pdbx_description
1 polymer ?
#
loop_
_entity_poly.entity_id
_entity_poly.type
_entity_poly.pdbx_seq_one_letter_code
_entity_poly.pdbx_strand_id
1 'polypeptide(L)'
;CAKVKNEAYYITGLTETIPTSANVEVYAKQVYEDWLKREIVKQSYKVAVDAKDSSSGVHAILEQLYETTGNLLNLDPTQTFDLDALLNDTKDSIFNGRQLTKTGFGALDNIISGMTKGEITIFAGRPGNAKTTTVANIARNLVLSGKKVIMFNREMPNTEMMKKFIAMESEGITYHALRHNAVTNKEMIDNSLKIIKEKYTDKLFMYDNISTIDSTFREIRKIKPDVVIDDHIG
;
A
#
# COMPACT_ATOMS: atom_id res chain seq x y z
N CYS A 1 -39.35 -18.31 -18.14
CA CYS A 1 -38.54 -19.15 -19.06
C CYS A 1 -39.37 -19.37 -20.32
N ALA A 2 -39.19 -18.54 -21.37
CA ALA A 2 -39.73 -18.81 -22.69
C ALA A 2 -38.92 -19.98 -23.28
N LYS A 3 -39.58 -21.11 -23.52
CA LYS A 3 -39.02 -22.22 -24.28
C LYS A 3 -38.65 -21.70 -25.66
N VAL A 4 -37.36 -21.70 -25.99
CA VAL A 4 -36.85 -21.37 -27.32
C VAL A 4 -37.35 -22.47 -28.27
N LYS A 5 -38.35 -22.15 -29.04
CA LYS A 5 -39.06 -23.09 -29.96
C LYS A 5 -38.30 -23.36 -31.26
N ASN A 6 -37.03 -23.08 -31.39
CA ASN A 6 -36.21 -23.50 -32.51
C ASN A 6 -34.71 -23.21 -32.23
N GLU A 7 -34.08 -24.08 -31.47
CA GLU A 7 -32.66 -23.93 -31.09
C GLU A 7 -31.75 -23.82 -32.32
N ALA A 8 -32.04 -24.55 -33.38
CA ALA A 8 -31.26 -24.50 -34.62
C ALA A 8 -31.36 -23.14 -35.32
N TYR A 9 -32.59 -22.56 -35.41
CA TYR A 9 -32.80 -21.26 -36.05
C TYR A 9 -32.21 -20.11 -35.22
N TYR A 10 -32.23 -20.25 -33.90
CA TYR A 10 -31.62 -19.29 -33.00
C TYR A 10 -30.08 -19.29 -33.12
N ILE A 11 -29.47 -20.47 -33.16
CA ILE A 11 -28.01 -20.64 -33.34
C ILE A 11 -27.58 -20.12 -34.71
N THR A 12 -28.33 -20.43 -35.78
CA THR A 12 -28.03 -19.92 -37.14
C THR A 12 -28.17 -18.41 -37.22
N GLY A 13 -29.20 -17.83 -36.56
CA GLY A 13 -29.35 -16.37 -36.46
C GLY A 13 -28.22 -15.66 -35.67
N LEU A 14 -27.65 -16.32 -34.69
CA LEU A 14 -26.47 -15.79 -33.97
C LEU A 14 -25.22 -15.71 -34.84
N THR A 15 -25.02 -16.70 -35.75
CA THR A 15 -23.88 -16.68 -36.69
C THR A 15 -24.04 -15.65 -37.80
N GLU A 16 -25.28 -15.33 -38.21
CA GLU A 16 -25.57 -14.31 -39.22
C GLU A 16 -25.46 -12.86 -38.66
N THR A 17 -25.61 -12.69 -37.35
CA THR A 17 -25.56 -11.37 -36.69
C THR A 17 -24.12 -10.94 -36.32
N ILE A 18 -23.12 -11.82 -36.42
CA ILE A 18 -21.71 -11.48 -36.12
C ILE A 18 -20.93 -11.35 -37.45
N PRO A 19 -20.83 -10.14 -38.02
CA PRO A 19 -20.33 -9.98 -39.39
C PRO A 19 -18.85 -10.22 -39.57
N THR A 20 -18.01 -10.13 -38.51
CA THR A 20 -16.54 -10.36 -38.64
C THR A 20 -15.92 -10.73 -37.32
N SER A 21 -14.80 -11.49 -37.35
CA SER A 21 -13.92 -11.76 -36.22
C SER A 21 -13.21 -10.48 -35.66
N ALA A 22 -13.32 -9.36 -36.37
CA ALA A 22 -12.72 -8.10 -36.01
C ALA A 22 -13.22 -7.53 -34.66
N ASN A 23 -14.39 -7.94 -34.19
CA ASN A 23 -14.99 -7.44 -32.96
C ASN A 23 -14.96 -8.46 -31.81
N VAL A 24 -14.19 -9.56 -31.92
CA VAL A 24 -14.14 -10.62 -30.89
C VAL A 24 -13.71 -10.07 -29.54
N GLU A 25 -12.72 -9.17 -29.52
CA GLU A 25 -12.23 -8.55 -28.28
C GLU A 25 -13.31 -7.69 -27.62
N VAL A 26 -14.07 -6.94 -28.41
CA VAL A 26 -15.16 -6.09 -27.90
C VAL A 26 -16.26 -6.95 -27.28
N TYR A 27 -16.66 -8.02 -27.96
CA TYR A 27 -17.66 -8.96 -27.43
C TYR A 27 -17.15 -9.73 -26.22
N ALA A 28 -15.89 -10.18 -26.23
CA ALA A 28 -15.27 -10.85 -25.09
C ALA A 28 -15.25 -9.93 -23.86
N LYS A 29 -14.90 -8.66 -24.03
CA LYS A 29 -14.94 -7.63 -22.98
C LYS A 29 -16.35 -7.44 -22.44
N GLN A 30 -17.36 -7.37 -23.30
CA GLN A 30 -18.74 -7.19 -22.88
C GLN A 30 -19.27 -8.41 -22.10
N VAL A 31 -18.96 -9.62 -22.57
CA VAL A 31 -19.32 -10.87 -21.85
C VAL A 31 -18.63 -10.91 -20.47
N TYR A 32 -17.39 -10.51 -20.41
CA TYR A 32 -16.66 -10.43 -19.15
C TYR A 32 -17.26 -9.38 -18.19
N GLU A 33 -17.54 -8.19 -18.68
CA GLU A 33 -18.20 -7.13 -17.87
C GLU A 33 -19.55 -7.59 -17.33
N ASP A 34 -20.36 -8.29 -18.13
CA ASP A 34 -21.65 -8.81 -17.72
C ASP A 34 -21.54 -9.98 -16.74
N TRP A 35 -20.49 -10.79 -16.88
CA TRP A 35 -20.16 -11.81 -15.88
C TRP A 35 -19.73 -11.17 -14.55
N LEU A 36 -18.88 -10.15 -14.59
CA LEU A 36 -18.40 -9.42 -13.43
C LEU A 36 -19.55 -8.76 -12.67
N LYS A 37 -20.49 -8.10 -13.40
CA LYS A 37 -21.70 -7.53 -12.79
C LYS A 37 -22.54 -8.59 -12.07
N ARG A 38 -22.70 -9.78 -12.68
CA ARG A 38 -23.43 -10.88 -12.05
C ARG A 38 -22.73 -11.40 -10.79
N GLU A 39 -21.40 -11.49 -10.82
CA GLU A 39 -20.63 -11.92 -9.65
C GLU A 39 -20.69 -10.89 -8.52
N ILE A 40 -20.63 -9.60 -8.82
CA ILE A 40 -20.85 -8.51 -7.85
C ILE A 40 -22.22 -8.65 -7.17
N VAL A 41 -23.28 -8.84 -7.95
CA VAL A 41 -24.65 -9.00 -7.40
C VAL A 41 -24.72 -10.22 -6.48
N LYS A 42 -24.18 -11.37 -6.91
CA LYS A 42 -24.18 -12.62 -6.14
C LYS A 42 -23.45 -12.45 -4.81
N GLN A 43 -22.27 -11.82 -4.82
CA GLN A 43 -21.49 -11.59 -3.62
C GLN A 43 -22.14 -10.57 -2.69
N SER A 44 -22.70 -9.50 -3.23
CA SER A 44 -23.47 -8.51 -2.47
C SER A 44 -24.67 -9.15 -1.76
N TYR A 45 -25.36 -10.08 -2.42
CA TYR A 45 -26.47 -10.82 -1.81
C TYR A 45 -25.97 -11.70 -0.66
N LYS A 46 -24.85 -12.40 -0.84
CA LYS A 46 -24.24 -13.22 0.22
C LYS A 46 -23.90 -12.39 1.45
N VAL A 47 -23.23 -11.26 1.25
CA VAL A 47 -22.89 -10.30 2.33
C VAL A 47 -24.17 -9.78 3.01
N ALA A 48 -25.21 -9.48 2.24
CA ALA A 48 -26.49 -9.01 2.80
C ALA A 48 -27.22 -10.10 3.64
N VAL A 49 -27.06 -11.37 3.30
CA VAL A 49 -27.59 -12.50 4.08
C VAL A 49 -26.78 -12.66 5.37
N ASP A 50 -25.45 -12.67 5.28
CA ASP A 50 -24.55 -12.83 6.43
C ASP A 50 -24.70 -11.67 7.43
N ALA A 51 -24.97 -10.45 6.93
CA ALA A 51 -25.21 -9.27 7.76
C ALA A 51 -26.55 -9.30 8.52
N LYS A 52 -27.52 -10.13 8.07
CA LYS A 52 -28.79 -10.35 8.79
C LYS A 52 -28.69 -11.43 9.84
N ASP A 53 -27.67 -12.28 9.77
CA ASP A 53 -27.43 -13.32 10.76
C ASP A 53 -26.73 -12.72 11.99
N SER A 54 -27.46 -12.68 13.11
CA SER A 54 -26.95 -12.15 14.39
C SER A 54 -25.79 -12.94 14.97
N SER A 55 -25.50 -14.14 14.45
CA SER A 55 -24.36 -14.98 14.86
C SER A 55 -23.05 -14.58 14.17
N SER A 56 -23.12 -13.87 13.07
CA SER A 56 -21.97 -13.44 12.27
C SER A 56 -21.32 -12.19 12.85
N GLY A 57 -20.03 -12.24 13.15
CA GLY A 57 -19.27 -11.08 13.62
C GLY A 57 -19.09 -10.03 12.52
N VAL A 58 -19.32 -8.76 12.85
CA VAL A 58 -19.22 -7.64 11.89
C VAL A 58 -17.83 -7.60 11.21
N HIS A 59 -16.76 -7.89 11.94
CA HIS A 59 -15.41 -7.92 11.38
C HIS A 59 -15.23 -9.02 10.32
N ALA A 60 -15.79 -10.22 10.55
CA ALA A 60 -15.74 -11.31 9.59
C ALA A 60 -16.48 -10.97 8.29
N ILE A 61 -17.62 -10.31 8.39
CA ILE A 61 -18.40 -9.85 7.23
C ILE A 61 -17.61 -8.79 6.42
N LEU A 62 -16.96 -7.86 7.11
CA LEU A 62 -16.15 -6.83 6.47
C LEU A 62 -14.89 -7.43 5.80
N GLU A 63 -14.25 -8.39 6.41
CA GLU A 63 -13.11 -9.13 5.81
C GLU A 63 -13.55 -9.88 4.56
N GLN A 64 -14.66 -10.62 4.62
CA GLN A 64 -15.21 -11.33 3.47
C GLN A 64 -15.55 -10.39 2.32
N LEU A 65 -16.19 -9.25 2.59
CA LEU A 65 -16.50 -8.23 1.59
C LEU A 65 -15.21 -7.70 0.94
N TYR A 66 -14.19 -7.44 1.77
CA TYR A 66 -12.91 -6.93 1.31
C TYR A 66 -12.16 -7.94 0.43
N GLU A 67 -12.05 -9.21 0.86
CA GLU A 67 -11.42 -10.28 0.07
C GLU A 67 -12.13 -10.49 -1.26
N THR A 68 -13.47 -10.54 -1.23
CA THR A 68 -14.27 -10.74 -2.43
C THR A 68 -14.06 -9.61 -3.43
N THR A 69 -14.10 -8.34 -2.96
CA THR A 69 -13.86 -7.18 -3.80
C THR A 69 -12.43 -7.16 -4.35
N GLY A 70 -11.45 -7.52 -3.52
CA GLY A 70 -10.05 -7.63 -3.92
C GLY A 70 -9.84 -8.68 -5.01
N ASN A 71 -10.47 -9.85 -4.88
CA ASN A 71 -10.39 -10.92 -5.87
C ASN A 71 -11.03 -10.51 -7.20
N LEU A 72 -12.19 -9.82 -7.18
CA LEU A 72 -12.84 -9.33 -8.39
C LEU A 72 -12.00 -8.26 -9.12
N LEU A 73 -11.32 -7.38 -8.38
CA LEU A 73 -10.42 -6.37 -8.96
C LEU A 73 -9.16 -6.98 -9.59
N ASN A 74 -8.69 -8.13 -9.08
CA ASN A 74 -7.50 -8.83 -9.60
C ASN A 74 -7.80 -9.74 -10.81
N LEU A 75 -9.07 -9.93 -11.15
CA LEU A 75 -9.51 -10.76 -12.28
C LEU A 75 -9.54 -10.00 -13.61
N ASP A 76 -8.89 -8.83 -13.72
CA ASP A 76 -8.85 -8.09 -14.99
C ASP A 76 -8.06 -8.88 -16.04
N PRO A 77 -8.72 -9.48 -17.06
CA PRO A 77 -8.06 -10.27 -18.09
C PRO A 77 -7.35 -9.41 -19.12
N THR A 78 -7.38 -8.06 -18.97
CA THR A 78 -6.81 -7.15 -19.96
C THR A 78 -5.31 -6.96 -19.81
N GLN A 79 -4.66 -7.59 -18.83
CA GLN A 79 -3.20 -7.69 -18.78
C GLN A 79 -2.69 -8.76 -19.75
N THR A 80 -2.97 -8.60 -21.04
CA THR A 80 -2.22 -9.33 -22.06
C THR A 80 -0.79 -8.80 -22.04
N PHE A 81 0.17 -9.74 -21.96
CA PHE A 81 1.59 -9.40 -22.08
C PHE A 81 1.84 -8.80 -23.48
N ASP A 82 2.06 -7.51 -23.53
CA ASP A 82 2.43 -6.78 -24.74
C ASP A 82 3.92 -6.46 -24.67
N LEU A 83 4.70 -7.19 -25.47
CA LEU A 83 6.15 -7.02 -25.53
C LEU A 83 6.54 -5.64 -26.07
N ASP A 84 5.81 -5.13 -27.06
CA ASP A 84 6.11 -3.82 -27.66
C ASP A 84 5.85 -2.69 -26.66
N ALA A 85 4.75 -2.75 -25.91
CA ALA A 85 4.49 -1.82 -24.81
C ALA A 85 5.60 -1.91 -23.75
N LEU A 86 6.00 -3.12 -23.34
CA LEU A 86 7.09 -3.31 -22.36
C LEU A 86 8.42 -2.74 -22.86
N LEU A 87 8.77 -2.94 -24.13
CA LEU A 87 10.00 -2.40 -24.73
C LEU A 87 9.98 -0.88 -24.77
N ASN A 88 8.85 -0.27 -25.11
CA ASN A 88 8.69 1.18 -25.09
C ASN A 88 8.82 1.76 -23.67
N ASP A 89 8.13 1.16 -22.68
CA ASP A 89 8.24 1.54 -21.27
C ASP A 89 9.67 1.39 -20.75
N THR A 90 10.36 0.30 -21.17
CA THR A 90 11.76 0.07 -20.81
C THR A 90 12.66 1.14 -21.41
N LYS A 91 12.47 1.49 -22.68
CA LYS A 91 13.21 2.55 -23.36
C LYS A 91 13.01 3.89 -22.64
N ASP A 92 11.77 4.24 -22.32
CA ASP A 92 11.45 5.46 -21.59
C ASP A 92 12.09 5.47 -20.19
N SER A 93 12.09 4.34 -19.49
CA SER A 93 12.78 4.19 -18.20
C SER A 93 14.29 4.38 -18.29
N ILE A 94 14.91 3.95 -19.37
CA ILE A 94 16.36 4.10 -19.60
C ILE A 94 16.72 5.56 -19.88
N PHE A 95 15.98 6.24 -20.74
CA PHE A 95 16.32 7.60 -21.18
C PHE A 95 15.81 8.70 -20.25
N ASN A 96 14.65 8.52 -19.62
CA ASN A 96 14.06 9.51 -18.71
C ASN A 96 14.49 9.30 -17.25
N GLY A 97 15.23 8.21 -16.95
CA GLY A 97 15.71 7.83 -15.62
C GLY A 97 14.59 7.34 -14.70
N ARG A 98 14.91 6.42 -13.80
CA ARG A 98 14.00 6.03 -12.73
C ARG A 98 14.00 7.09 -11.63
N GLN A 99 12.83 7.47 -11.17
CA GLN A 99 12.70 8.36 -10.03
C GLN A 99 13.10 7.62 -8.75
N LEU A 100 14.36 7.79 -8.34
CA LEU A 100 14.92 7.13 -7.16
C LEU A 100 14.60 7.93 -5.90
N THR A 101 14.18 7.24 -4.86
CA THR A 101 13.94 7.83 -3.55
C THR A 101 15.20 7.72 -2.70
N LYS A 102 15.82 8.85 -2.37
CA LYS A 102 17.04 8.90 -1.57
C LYS A 102 16.77 8.59 -0.10
N THR A 103 17.69 7.88 0.56
CA THR A 103 17.63 7.61 1.99
C THR A 103 17.99 8.84 2.83
N GLY A 104 18.68 9.81 2.22
CA GLY A 104 19.22 10.97 2.88
C GLY A 104 20.57 10.74 3.58
N PHE A 105 21.11 9.53 3.49
CA PHE A 105 22.48 9.23 3.89
C PHE A 105 23.38 9.25 2.64
N GLY A 106 24.13 10.35 2.43
CA GLY A 106 24.89 10.55 1.21
C GLY A 106 25.83 9.40 0.85
N ALA A 107 26.54 8.81 1.84
CA ALA A 107 27.39 7.66 1.60
C ALA A 107 26.63 6.43 1.11
N LEU A 108 25.47 6.16 1.69
CA LEU A 108 24.60 5.05 1.29
C LEU A 108 23.98 5.33 -0.10
N ASP A 109 23.45 6.53 -0.30
CA ASP A 109 22.83 6.93 -1.57
C ASP A 109 23.82 6.92 -2.74
N ASN A 110 25.10 7.15 -2.49
CA ASN A 110 26.16 7.02 -3.51
C ASN A 110 26.41 5.56 -3.93
N ILE A 111 26.18 4.61 -3.02
CA ILE A 111 26.36 3.18 -3.29
C ILE A 111 25.14 2.58 -3.98
N ILE A 112 23.92 2.81 -3.42
CA ILE A 112 22.69 2.17 -3.89
C ILE A 112 21.93 3.03 -4.92
N SER A 113 22.38 4.26 -5.16
CA SER A 113 21.72 5.28 -5.98
C SER A 113 20.34 5.73 -5.48
N GLY A 114 19.81 5.11 -4.44
CA GLY A 114 18.48 5.33 -3.85
C GLY A 114 17.59 4.09 -3.97
N MET A 115 16.39 4.19 -3.43
CA MET A 115 15.38 3.12 -3.43
C MET A 115 14.45 3.30 -4.63
N THR A 116 14.12 2.19 -5.31
CA THR A 116 13.25 2.18 -6.49
C THR A 116 11.82 1.86 -6.09
N LYS A 117 10.86 2.47 -6.75
CA LYS A 117 9.43 2.17 -6.55
C LYS A 117 9.15 0.70 -6.94
N GLY A 118 8.45 -0.02 -6.07
CA GLY A 118 8.10 -1.43 -6.26
C GLY A 118 9.18 -2.41 -5.79
N GLU A 119 10.33 -1.93 -5.28
CA GLU A 119 11.39 -2.76 -4.72
C GLU A 119 11.32 -2.81 -3.19
N ILE A 120 11.85 -3.89 -2.62
CA ILE A 120 12.00 -4.07 -1.17
C ILE A 120 13.47 -3.84 -0.81
N THR A 121 13.72 -2.90 0.09
CA THR A 121 15.05 -2.65 0.65
C THR A 121 15.10 -3.19 2.07
N ILE A 122 16.04 -4.08 2.38
CA ILE A 122 16.17 -4.71 3.70
C ILE A 122 17.40 -4.14 4.43
N PHE A 123 17.16 -3.58 5.63
CA PHE A 123 18.21 -3.17 6.56
C PHE A 123 18.40 -4.25 7.62
N ALA A 124 19.46 -5.05 7.49
CA ALA A 124 19.76 -6.14 8.41
C ALA A 124 20.96 -5.80 9.31
N GLY A 125 20.94 -6.32 10.54
CA GLY A 125 22.04 -6.16 11.51
C GLY A 125 21.73 -6.90 12.80
N ARG A 126 22.77 -7.17 13.60
CA ARG A 126 22.63 -7.80 14.92
C ARG A 126 21.82 -6.91 15.87
N PRO A 127 21.17 -7.47 16.92
CA PRO A 127 20.58 -6.69 17.97
C PRO A 127 21.56 -5.63 18.51
N GLY A 128 21.07 -4.43 18.79
CA GLY A 128 21.94 -3.33 19.27
C GLY A 128 22.66 -2.53 18.18
N ASN A 129 22.70 -2.97 16.93
CA ASN A 129 23.38 -2.28 15.82
C ASN A 129 22.56 -1.13 15.20
N ALA A 130 21.72 -0.47 15.98
CA ALA A 130 20.98 0.73 15.61
C ALA A 130 20.08 0.63 14.36
N LYS A 131 19.59 -0.58 14.00
CA LYS A 131 18.66 -0.77 12.85
C LYS A 131 17.49 0.21 12.90
N THR A 132 16.69 0.14 13.96
CA THR A 132 15.53 1.03 14.19
C THR A 132 15.91 2.51 14.16
N THR A 133 17.07 2.88 14.70
CA THR A 133 17.55 4.27 14.66
C THR A 133 17.91 4.71 13.24
N THR A 134 18.54 3.84 12.46
CA THR A 134 18.86 4.11 11.05
C THR A 134 17.57 4.30 10.24
N VAL A 135 16.62 3.38 10.39
CA VAL A 135 15.35 3.42 9.69
C VAL A 135 14.53 4.66 10.09
N ALA A 136 14.53 5.04 11.38
CA ALA A 136 13.88 6.27 11.84
C ALA A 136 14.51 7.54 11.22
N ASN A 137 15.85 7.58 11.07
CA ASN A 137 16.52 8.68 10.35
C ASN A 137 16.15 8.71 8.87
N ILE A 138 16.05 7.55 8.19
CA ILE A 138 15.57 7.48 6.81
C ILE A 138 14.15 8.01 6.73
N ALA A 139 13.25 7.57 7.62
CA ALA A 139 11.88 8.07 7.68
C ALA A 139 11.83 9.60 7.82
N ARG A 140 12.64 10.16 8.74
CA ARG A 140 12.80 11.60 8.91
C ARG A 140 13.21 12.29 7.60
N ASN A 141 14.27 11.81 6.98
CA ASN A 141 14.80 12.39 5.74
C ASN A 141 13.76 12.36 4.61
N LEU A 142 13.02 11.25 4.50
CA LEU A 142 11.92 11.10 3.53
C LEU A 142 10.80 12.11 3.79
N VAL A 143 10.36 12.24 5.04
CA VAL A 143 9.34 13.23 5.43
C VAL A 143 9.78 14.65 5.13
N LEU A 144 11.03 15.00 5.46
CA LEU A 144 11.61 16.32 5.17
C LEU A 144 11.75 16.58 3.66
N SER A 145 11.93 15.55 2.85
CA SER A 145 11.91 15.64 1.37
C SER A 145 10.49 15.69 0.78
N GLY A 146 9.46 15.72 1.63
CA GLY A 146 8.05 15.85 1.21
C GLY A 146 7.36 14.52 0.91
N LYS A 147 8.01 13.37 1.16
CA LYS A 147 7.43 12.05 0.96
C LYS A 147 6.46 11.69 2.09
N LYS A 148 5.41 10.96 1.73
CA LYS A 148 4.46 10.38 2.66
C LYS A 148 4.96 9.00 3.10
N VAL A 149 5.20 8.82 4.39
CA VAL A 149 5.80 7.62 4.99
C VAL A 149 4.81 6.98 5.95
N ILE A 150 4.62 5.67 5.85
CA ILE A 150 3.94 4.86 6.86
C ILE A 150 4.96 3.96 7.54
N MET A 151 4.92 3.90 8.87
CA MET A 151 5.77 3.03 9.69
C MET A 151 4.92 2.08 10.52
N PHE A 152 5.21 0.81 10.41
CA PHE A 152 4.67 -0.23 11.29
C PHE A 152 5.75 -0.60 12.31
N ASN A 153 5.55 -0.16 13.56
CA ASN A 153 6.48 -0.37 14.66
C ASN A 153 6.04 -1.63 15.42
N ARG A 154 6.62 -2.79 15.08
CA ARG A 154 6.22 -4.06 15.70
C ARG A 154 7.03 -4.39 16.96
N GLU A 155 8.20 -3.77 17.13
CA GLU A 155 9.11 -4.02 18.24
C GLU A 155 8.96 -2.99 19.38
N MET A 156 8.59 -1.75 19.06
CA MET A 156 8.48 -0.70 20.07
C MET A 156 7.22 0.16 19.91
N PRO A 157 6.68 0.69 21.04
CA PRO A 157 5.53 1.59 21.00
C PRO A 157 5.81 2.86 20.19
N ASN A 158 4.77 3.41 19.56
CA ASN A 158 4.84 4.68 18.83
C ASN A 158 5.36 5.85 19.70
N THR A 159 5.07 5.85 21.00
CA THR A 159 5.57 6.85 21.94
C THR A 159 7.10 6.81 22.08
N GLU A 160 7.70 5.61 22.09
CA GLU A 160 9.15 5.46 22.13
C GLU A 160 9.80 5.84 20.79
N MET A 161 9.15 5.48 19.67
CA MET A 161 9.61 5.91 18.36
C MET A 161 9.54 7.45 18.24
N MET A 162 8.46 8.07 18.73
CA MET A 162 8.31 9.54 18.71
C MET A 162 9.38 10.24 19.53
N LYS A 163 9.85 9.67 20.65
CA LYS A 163 11.00 10.22 21.40
C LYS A 163 12.27 10.28 20.54
N LYS A 164 12.47 9.31 19.61
CA LYS A 164 13.60 9.37 18.67
C LYS A 164 13.45 10.58 17.72
N PHE A 165 12.26 10.80 17.16
CA PHE A 165 12.00 11.96 16.30
C PHE A 165 12.17 13.28 17.06
N ILE A 166 11.68 13.37 18.30
CA ILE A 166 11.90 14.54 19.16
C ILE A 166 13.40 14.82 19.35
N ALA A 167 14.19 13.77 19.64
CA ALA A 167 15.63 13.93 19.78
C ALA A 167 16.32 14.37 18.47
N MET A 168 15.81 13.95 17.31
CA MET A 168 16.36 14.34 16.01
C MET A 168 16.01 15.78 15.61
N GLU A 169 14.89 16.31 16.09
CA GLU A 169 14.45 17.69 15.79
C GLU A 169 14.84 18.68 16.90
N SER A 170 15.41 18.21 18.02
CA SER A 170 15.86 19.07 19.12
C SER A 170 17.35 19.35 19.04
N GLU A 171 17.74 20.57 19.38
CA GLU A 171 19.14 20.92 19.57
C GLU A 171 19.56 20.60 21.02
N GLY A 172 20.30 19.49 21.18
CA GLY A 172 20.91 19.13 22.47
C GLY A 172 20.12 18.15 23.36
N ILE A 173 18.92 17.73 22.99
CA ILE A 173 18.20 16.68 23.71
C ILE A 173 18.52 15.31 23.07
N THR A 174 19.08 14.41 23.86
CA THR A 174 19.38 13.05 23.41
C THR A 174 18.20 12.12 23.65
N TYR A 175 18.06 11.09 22.81
CA TYR A 175 17.06 10.02 23.04
C TYR A 175 17.23 9.36 24.41
N HIS A 176 18.47 9.20 24.90
CA HIS A 176 18.75 8.66 26.23
C HIS A 176 18.13 9.52 27.33
N ALA A 177 18.29 10.85 27.24
CA ALA A 177 17.71 11.78 28.23
C ALA A 177 16.17 11.72 28.23
N LEU A 178 15.54 11.61 27.04
CA LEU A 178 14.08 11.46 26.92
C LEU A 178 13.59 10.13 27.50
N ARG A 179 14.33 9.05 27.29
CA ARG A 179 13.97 7.72 27.80
C ARG A 179 14.04 7.63 29.32
N HIS A 180 14.98 8.31 29.93
CA HIS A 180 15.20 8.29 31.38
C HIS A 180 14.55 9.46 32.12
N ASN A 181 13.67 10.22 31.45
CA ASN A 181 13.00 11.40 32.02
C ASN A 181 13.97 12.43 32.61
N ALA A 182 15.17 12.52 32.04
CA ALA A 182 16.25 13.41 32.51
C ALA A 182 16.23 14.79 31.84
N VAL A 183 15.18 15.12 31.09
CA VAL A 183 15.03 16.41 30.42
C VAL A 183 14.32 17.38 31.34
N THR A 184 14.99 18.48 31.67
CA THR A 184 14.46 19.54 32.53
C THR A 184 13.91 20.74 31.78
N ASN A 185 14.38 20.94 30.52
CA ASN A 185 13.97 22.06 29.70
C ASN A 185 12.71 21.75 28.90
N LYS A 186 11.55 22.16 29.40
CA LYS A 186 10.25 21.96 28.75
C LYS A 186 10.12 22.75 27.44
N GLU A 187 10.66 23.98 27.39
CA GLU A 187 10.59 24.83 26.20
C GLU A 187 11.25 24.17 24.98
N MET A 188 12.40 23.49 25.17
CA MET A 188 13.06 22.77 24.10
C MET A 188 12.19 21.60 23.58
N ILE A 189 11.47 20.91 24.48
CA ILE A 189 10.52 19.87 24.08
C ILE A 189 9.37 20.47 23.28
N ASP A 190 8.75 21.55 23.79
CA ASP A 190 7.62 22.18 23.11
C ASP A 190 7.99 22.71 21.74
N ASN A 191 9.18 23.26 21.56
CA ASN A 191 9.70 23.69 20.27
C ASN A 191 9.88 22.50 19.31
N SER A 192 10.44 21.38 19.78
CA SER A 192 10.60 20.17 18.98
C SER A 192 9.25 19.60 18.56
N LEU A 193 8.26 19.56 19.46
CA LEU A 193 6.91 19.13 19.16
C LEU A 193 6.24 20.03 18.12
N LYS A 194 6.46 21.34 18.17
CA LYS A 194 5.96 22.29 17.17
C LYS A 194 6.58 22.00 15.79
N ILE A 195 7.89 21.81 15.74
CA ILE A 195 8.61 21.44 14.49
C ILE A 195 8.05 20.14 13.91
N ILE A 196 7.86 19.11 14.75
CA ILE A 196 7.29 17.84 14.32
C ILE A 196 5.88 18.04 13.79
N LYS A 197 5.03 18.78 14.50
CA LYS A 197 3.68 19.05 14.05
C LYS A 197 3.66 19.77 12.69
N GLU A 198 4.53 20.73 12.47
CA GLU A 198 4.59 21.49 11.21
C GLU A 198 5.10 20.64 10.04
N LYS A 199 6.16 19.86 10.27
CA LYS A 199 6.87 19.14 9.19
C LYS A 199 6.31 17.76 8.89
N TYR A 200 5.73 17.07 9.91
CA TYR A 200 5.36 15.65 9.84
C TYR A 200 3.86 15.42 9.67
N THR A 201 3.00 16.43 9.95
CA THR A 201 1.56 16.29 9.74
C THR A 201 1.27 15.90 8.29
N ASP A 202 0.37 14.94 8.09
CA ASP A 202 -0.03 14.38 6.80
C ASP A 202 1.09 13.67 6.00
N LYS A 203 2.29 13.55 6.57
CA LYS A 203 3.44 12.90 5.93
C LYS A 203 3.94 11.67 6.68
N LEU A 204 3.88 11.65 8.01
CA LEU A 204 4.29 10.51 8.83
C LEU A 204 3.09 9.87 9.51
N PHE A 205 2.89 8.57 9.25
CA PHE A 205 1.87 7.74 9.87
C PHE A 205 2.54 6.58 10.58
N MET A 206 2.21 6.35 11.86
CA MET A 206 2.84 5.30 12.67
C MET A 206 1.79 4.42 13.31
N TYR A 207 2.02 3.11 13.26
CA TYR A 207 1.17 2.08 13.84
C TYR A 207 2.01 1.09 14.64
N ASP A 208 1.62 0.82 15.88
CA ASP A 208 2.25 -0.16 16.78
C ASP A 208 1.30 -1.28 17.21
N ASN A 209 0.03 -1.19 16.80
CA ASN A 209 -1.04 -2.12 17.17
C ASN A 209 -1.56 -2.96 15.99
N ILE A 210 -0.93 -2.87 14.83
CA ILE A 210 -1.29 -3.63 13.63
C ILE A 210 -0.37 -4.85 13.51
N SER A 211 -0.94 -6.05 13.69
CA SER A 211 -0.18 -7.32 13.68
C SER A 211 -0.44 -8.19 12.45
N THR A 212 -1.56 -8.00 11.75
CA THR A 212 -1.92 -8.83 10.60
C THR A 212 -1.53 -8.18 9.28
N ILE A 213 -1.18 -9.01 8.30
CA ILE A 213 -0.84 -8.56 6.94
C ILE A 213 -2.00 -7.80 6.31
N ASP A 214 -3.24 -8.29 6.46
CA ASP A 214 -4.42 -7.67 5.86
C ASP A 214 -4.70 -6.28 6.43
N SER A 215 -4.57 -6.11 7.75
CA SER A 215 -4.72 -4.79 8.38
C SER A 215 -3.60 -3.83 7.95
N THR A 216 -2.38 -4.33 7.75
CA THR A 216 -1.25 -3.58 7.20
C THR A 216 -1.58 -3.06 5.79
N PHE A 217 -2.01 -3.95 4.88
CA PHE A 217 -2.38 -3.56 3.52
C PHE A 217 -3.58 -2.62 3.47
N ARG A 218 -4.56 -2.78 4.38
CA ARG A 218 -5.70 -1.86 4.48
C ARG A 218 -5.25 -0.43 4.77
N GLU A 219 -4.36 -0.22 5.74
CA GLU A 219 -3.85 1.11 6.07
C GLU A 219 -2.96 1.68 4.95
N ILE A 220 -2.14 0.85 4.29
CA ILE A 220 -1.35 1.26 3.12
C ILE A 220 -2.26 1.77 2.00
N ARG A 221 -3.33 1.04 1.67
CA ARG A 221 -4.28 1.44 0.61
C ARG A 221 -5.05 2.71 0.95
N LYS A 222 -5.39 2.91 2.23
CA LYS A 222 -6.09 4.10 2.73
C LYS A 222 -5.20 5.35 2.66
N ILE A 223 -3.96 5.25 3.12
CA ILE A 223 -3.01 6.37 3.22
C ILE A 223 -2.33 6.65 1.88
N LYS A 224 -2.09 5.61 1.05
CA LYS A 224 -1.34 5.67 -0.21
C LYS A 224 0.02 6.34 0.00
N PRO A 225 0.90 5.77 0.84
CA PRO A 225 2.20 6.33 1.12
C PRO A 225 3.15 6.18 -0.08
N ASP A 226 4.19 7.01 -0.14
CA ASP A 226 5.31 6.85 -1.06
C ASP A 226 6.25 5.73 -0.60
N VAL A 227 6.41 5.57 0.72
CA VAL A 227 7.31 4.59 1.34
C VAL A 227 6.63 3.92 2.51
N VAL A 228 6.76 2.60 2.57
CA VAL A 228 6.33 1.76 3.70
C VAL A 228 7.55 1.27 4.44
N ILE A 229 7.57 1.44 5.74
CA ILE A 229 8.60 0.94 6.65
C ILE A 229 7.96 -0.06 7.60
N ASP A 230 8.50 -1.27 7.67
CA ASP A 230 8.09 -2.31 8.61
C ASP A 230 9.29 -2.66 9.53
N ASP A 231 9.24 -2.26 10.79
CA ASP A 231 10.27 -2.48 11.81
C ASP A 231 9.67 -3.35 12.93
N HIS A 232 9.89 -4.65 13.00
CA HIS A 232 10.81 -5.49 12.24
C HIS A 232 10.05 -6.73 11.72
N ILE A 233 10.59 -7.36 10.68
CA ILE A 233 10.09 -8.64 10.17
C ILE A 233 10.75 -9.74 11.01
N GLY A 234 9.95 -10.38 11.88
CA GLY A 234 10.36 -11.50 12.74
C GLY A 234 10.21 -12.85 12.06
#